data_adf1b6d088b4ef242dac2fe0c8bb2a1e
#
_entry.id   adf1b6d088b4ef242dac2fe0c8bb2a1e
#
_cell.length_a   1.000
_cell.length_b   1.000
_cell.length_c   1.000
_cell.angle_alpha   90.00
_cell.angle_beta   90.00
_cell.angle_gamma   90.00
#
_symmetry.space_group_name_H-M   'P 1'
#
loop_
_entity.id
_entity.type
_entity.pdbx_description
1 polymer ?
#
loop_
_entity_poly.entity_id
_entity_poly.type
_entity_poly.pdbx_seq_one_letter_code
_entity_poly.pdbx_strand_id
1 'polypeptide(L)'
;MVQGIDPEKNLVPSEEEFGSLVEALADSDGVVRHAAREQLERIGRPAVPFLIKALESPSEHARWESAKALKEIRDPRAASALVSTLEDDKSAVRWLAATALINLGRDALAPLLRGLEGHSDSIWFRDGAHHVLHSLISDGVADEAIPVLEALENLEPCIEAPVAAYHVLEDLRKNGETRA
;
A
#
# COMPACT_ATOMS: atom_id res chain seq x y z
N MET A 1 0.77 -8.76 -49.11
CA MET A 1 1.48 -7.72 -48.35
C MET A 1 1.13 -7.94 -46.89
N VAL A 2 2.05 -8.52 -46.15
CA VAL A 2 1.90 -8.72 -44.71
C VAL A 2 2.25 -7.36 -44.07
N GLN A 3 1.27 -6.67 -43.48
CA GLN A 3 1.54 -5.47 -42.72
C GLN A 3 2.36 -5.87 -41.50
N GLY A 4 3.58 -5.31 -41.42
CA GLY A 4 4.49 -5.52 -40.31
C GLY A 4 3.83 -5.07 -39.01
N ILE A 5 3.82 -5.98 -38.05
CA ILE A 5 3.50 -5.68 -36.65
C ILE A 5 4.62 -4.77 -36.17
N ASP A 6 4.27 -3.52 -35.87
CA ASP A 6 5.19 -2.54 -35.27
C ASP A 6 5.50 -2.99 -33.82
N PRO A 7 6.73 -3.41 -33.50
CA PRO A 7 7.07 -3.92 -32.17
C PRO A 7 7.22 -2.80 -31.10
N GLU A 8 7.04 -1.53 -31.45
CA GLU A 8 7.24 -0.38 -30.55
C GLU A 8 5.95 0.29 -30.09
N LYS A 9 4.79 -0.30 -30.28
CA LYS A 9 3.59 0.16 -29.58
C LYS A 9 3.60 -0.33 -28.14
N ASN A 10 4.46 0.25 -27.33
CA ASN A 10 4.34 0.23 -25.87
C ASN A 10 3.10 1.09 -25.51
N LEU A 11 1.92 0.59 -25.87
CA LEU A 11 0.66 1.30 -25.72
C LEU A 11 0.31 1.22 -24.24
N VAL A 12 0.60 2.29 -23.50
CA VAL A 12 -0.06 2.51 -22.21
C VAL A 12 -1.57 2.53 -22.52
N PRO A 13 -2.37 1.67 -21.87
CA PRO A 13 -3.81 1.62 -22.10
C PRO A 13 -4.46 3.00 -21.95
N SER A 14 -5.55 3.23 -22.68
CA SER A 14 -6.39 4.42 -22.51
C SER A 14 -7.06 4.40 -21.12
N GLU A 15 -7.57 5.55 -20.67
CA GLU A 15 -8.33 5.62 -19.41
C GLU A 15 -9.53 4.66 -19.41
N GLU A 16 -10.19 4.48 -20.56
CA GLU A 16 -11.32 3.57 -20.73
C GLU A 16 -10.89 2.10 -20.55
N GLU A 17 -9.75 1.72 -21.12
CA GLU A 17 -9.18 0.38 -20.95
C GLU A 17 -8.76 0.12 -19.51
N PHE A 18 -8.17 1.10 -18.82
CA PHE A 18 -7.90 1.02 -17.38
C PHE A 18 -9.21 0.86 -16.58
N GLY A 19 -10.24 1.64 -16.91
CA GLY A 19 -11.57 1.54 -16.28
C GLY A 19 -12.12 0.13 -16.39
N SER A 20 -12.11 -0.45 -17.57
CA SER A 20 -12.59 -1.82 -17.83
C SER A 20 -11.79 -2.88 -17.05
N LEU A 21 -10.47 -2.74 -16.96
CA LEU A 21 -9.63 -3.66 -16.17
C LEU A 21 -9.93 -3.55 -14.67
N VAL A 22 -10.12 -2.32 -14.16
CA VAL A 22 -10.46 -2.09 -12.75
C VAL A 22 -11.86 -2.61 -12.41
N GLU A 23 -12.85 -2.45 -13.29
CA GLU A 23 -14.17 -3.04 -13.13
C GLU A 23 -14.12 -4.57 -13.07
N ALA A 24 -13.28 -5.18 -13.90
CA ALA A 24 -13.08 -6.62 -13.91
C ALA A 24 -12.44 -7.16 -12.60
N LEU A 25 -11.79 -6.33 -11.79
CA LEU A 25 -11.33 -6.73 -10.45
C LEU A 25 -12.49 -7.00 -9.47
N ALA A 26 -13.69 -6.52 -9.76
CA ALA A 26 -14.90 -6.75 -8.96
C ALA A 26 -15.74 -7.93 -9.47
N ASP A 27 -15.37 -8.57 -10.57
CA ASP A 27 -16.16 -9.64 -11.19
C ASP A 27 -16.40 -10.81 -10.21
N SER A 28 -17.54 -11.47 -10.37
CA SER A 28 -17.88 -12.66 -9.58
C SER A 28 -16.99 -13.86 -9.92
N ASP A 29 -16.52 -13.96 -11.18
CA ASP A 29 -15.58 -15.00 -11.62
C ASP A 29 -14.13 -14.67 -11.21
N GLY A 30 -13.57 -15.55 -10.38
CA GLY A 30 -12.18 -15.42 -9.93
C GLY A 30 -11.15 -15.50 -11.06
N VAL A 31 -11.46 -16.16 -12.17
CA VAL A 31 -10.56 -16.23 -13.34
C VAL A 31 -10.49 -14.87 -14.03
N VAL A 32 -11.63 -14.20 -14.16
CA VAL A 32 -11.69 -12.84 -14.72
C VAL A 32 -10.92 -11.87 -13.86
N ARG A 33 -11.13 -11.86 -12.54
CA ARG A 33 -10.40 -11.00 -11.61
C ARG A 33 -8.90 -11.23 -11.70
N HIS A 34 -8.48 -12.49 -11.70
CA HIS A 34 -7.07 -12.85 -11.79
C HIS A 34 -6.42 -12.33 -13.08
N ALA A 35 -7.08 -12.55 -14.23
CA ALA A 35 -6.59 -12.09 -15.53
C ALA A 35 -6.46 -10.56 -15.59
N ALA A 36 -7.45 -9.82 -15.07
CA ALA A 36 -7.42 -8.37 -14.99
C ALA A 36 -6.26 -7.87 -14.11
N ARG A 37 -6.09 -8.47 -12.92
CA ARG A 37 -4.97 -8.14 -12.03
C ARG A 37 -3.62 -8.38 -12.69
N GLU A 38 -3.40 -9.54 -13.32
CA GLU A 38 -2.14 -9.82 -14.02
C GLU A 38 -1.85 -8.84 -15.16
N GLN A 39 -2.88 -8.36 -15.84
CA GLN A 39 -2.71 -7.32 -16.86
C GLN A 39 -2.28 -6.00 -16.23
N LEU A 40 -2.91 -5.57 -15.14
CA LEU A 40 -2.55 -4.35 -14.41
C LEU A 40 -1.13 -4.45 -13.82
N GLU A 41 -0.73 -5.60 -13.29
CA GLU A 41 0.63 -5.86 -12.83
C GLU A 41 1.66 -5.75 -13.96
N ARG A 42 1.37 -6.29 -15.15
CA ARG A 42 2.25 -6.17 -16.34
C ARG A 42 2.35 -4.74 -16.86
N ILE A 43 1.28 -3.97 -16.80
CA ILE A 43 1.29 -2.53 -17.12
C ILE A 43 2.16 -1.77 -16.11
N GLY A 44 2.12 -2.16 -14.85
CA GLY A 44 2.98 -1.65 -13.80
C GLY A 44 2.63 -0.22 -13.38
N ARG A 45 3.63 0.67 -13.32
CA ARG A 45 3.50 2.04 -12.80
C ARG A 45 2.33 2.87 -13.36
N PRO A 46 1.97 2.81 -14.65
CA PRO A 46 0.79 3.51 -15.17
C PRO A 46 -0.53 3.07 -14.56
N ALA A 47 -0.66 1.82 -14.08
CA ALA A 47 -1.86 1.30 -13.44
C ALA A 47 -2.04 1.79 -11.99
N VAL A 48 -0.99 2.27 -11.33
CA VAL A 48 -0.99 2.61 -9.89
C VAL A 48 -2.09 3.60 -9.51
N PRO A 49 -2.35 4.71 -10.21
CA PRO A 49 -3.41 5.65 -9.83
C PRO A 49 -4.80 4.99 -9.85
N PHE A 50 -5.04 4.09 -10.79
CA PHE A 50 -6.31 3.38 -10.91
C PHE A 50 -6.48 2.33 -9.82
N LEU A 51 -5.41 1.62 -9.48
CA LEU A 51 -5.38 0.65 -8.38
C LEU A 51 -5.56 1.33 -7.02
N ILE A 52 -4.95 2.50 -6.80
CA ILE A 52 -5.16 3.31 -5.59
C ILE A 52 -6.64 3.65 -5.44
N LYS A 53 -7.30 4.12 -6.51
CA LYS A 53 -8.74 4.41 -6.47
C LYS A 53 -9.57 3.15 -6.21
N ALA A 54 -9.15 2.00 -6.73
CA ALA A 54 -9.86 0.74 -6.55
C ALA A 54 -9.74 0.15 -5.13
N LEU A 55 -8.76 0.61 -4.31
CA LEU A 55 -8.73 0.31 -2.87
C LEU A 55 -9.92 0.88 -2.11
N GLU A 56 -10.61 1.88 -2.66
CA GLU A 56 -11.82 2.49 -2.08
C GLU A 56 -13.13 1.87 -2.64
N SER A 57 -13.03 0.82 -3.46
CA SER A 57 -14.18 0.16 -4.08
C SER A 57 -15.13 -0.43 -3.02
N PRO A 58 -16.46 -0.37 -3.23
CA PRO A 58 -17.42 -1.10 -2.41
C PRO A 58 -17.23 -2.63 -2.50
N SER A 59 -16.63 -3.13 -3.59
CA SER A 59 -16.35 -4.55 -3.78
C SER A 59 -15.11 -4.97 -2.99
N GLU A 60 -15.27 -5.90 -2.05
CA GLU A 60 -14.15 -6.55 -1.35
C GLU A 60 -13.15 -7.16 -2.34
N HIS A 61 -13.65 -7.79 -3.41
CA HIS A 61 -12.77 -8.40 -4.42
C HIS A 61 -11.89 -7.37 -5.11
N ALA A 62 -12.46 -6.24 -5.51
CA ALA A 62 -11.69 -5.17 -6.15
C ALA A 62 -10.62 -4.61 -5.20
N ARG A 63 -10.93 -4.37 -3.93
CA ARG A 63 -9.96 -3.90 -2.92
C ARG A 63 -8.84 -4.93 -2.72
N TRP A 64 -9.21 -6.21 -2.59
CA TRP A 64 -8.25 -7.31 -2.40
C TRP A 64 -7.30 -7.47 -3.60
N GLU A 65 -7.84 -7.52 -4.82
CA GLU A 65 -7.05 -7.66 -6.06
C GLU A 65 -6.16 -6.44 -6.29
N SER A 66 -6.66 -5.23 -5.96
CA SER A 66 -5.87 -3.99 -6.07
C SER A 66 -4.71 -3.96 -5.09
N ALA A 67 -4.93 -4.31 -3.83
CA ALA A 67 -3.86 -4.40 -2.85
C ALA A 67 -2.80 -5.43 -3.25
N LYS A 68 -3.24 -6.57 -3.83
CA LYS A 68 -2.37 -7.61 -4.34
C LYS A 68 -1.54 -7.15 -5.55
N ALA A 69 -2.15 -6.42 -6.49
CA ALA A 69 -1.44 -5.85 -7.63
C ALA A 69 -0.41 -4.80 -7.18
N LEU A 70 -0.78 -3.90 -6.26
CA LEU A 70 0.12 -2.87 -5.73
C LEU A 70 1.30 -3.49 -4.97
N LYS A 71 1.10 -4.59 -4.27
CA LYS A 71 2.16 -5.38 -3.62
C LYS A 71 3.23 -5.85 -4.62
N GLU A 72 2.83 -6.28 -5.81
CA GLU A 72 3.74 -6.75 -6.85
C GLU A 72 4.40 -5.59 -7.61
N ILE A 73 3.66 -4.50 -7.88
CA ILE A 73 4.17 -3.31 -8.61
C ILE A 73 5.20 -2.53 -7.79
N ARG A 74 5.06 -2.47 -6.46
CA ARG A 74 5.99 -1.81 -5.52
C ARG A 74 6.27 -0.34 -5.86
N ASP A 75 5.25 0.41 -6.22
CA ASP A 75 5.39 1.84 -6.49
C ASP A 75 5.11 2.65 -5.21
N PRO A 76 6.06 3.50 -4.75
CA PRO A 76 5.91 4.27 -3.52
C PRO A 76 4.68 5.19 -3.47
N ARG A 77 4.14 5.59 -4.62
CA ARG A 77 2.91 6.40 -4.70
C ARG A 77 1.70 5.74 -4.06
N ALA A 78 1.71 4.40 -3.94
CA ALA A 78 0.65 3.64 -3.29
C ALA A 78 0.73 3.66 -1.76
N ALA A 79 1.84 4.09 -1.17
CA ALA A 79 2.10 3.94 0.26
C ALA A 79 0.99 4.53 1.13
N SER A 80 0.57 5.78 0.89
CA SER A 80 -0.47 6.43 1.70
C SER A 80 -1.84 5.73 1.58
N ALA A 81 -2.22 5.27 0.39
CA ALA A 81 -3.48 4.54 0.19
C ALA A 81 -3.44 3.16 0.87
N LEU A 82 -2.30 2.45 0.80
CA LEU A 82 -2.11 1.18 1.49
C LEU A 82 -2.13 1.36 3.02
N VAL A 83 -1.60 2.48 3.54
CA VAL A 83 -1.70 2.83 4.96
C VAL A 83 -3.16 3.00 5.38
N SER A 84 -3.98 3.73 4.62
CA SER A 84 -5.42 3.85 4.89
C SER A 84 -6.14 2.50 4.81
N THR A 85 -5.68 1.59 3.94
CA THR A 85 -6.26 0.25 3.77
C THR A 85 -5.98 -0.67 4.97
N LEU A 86 -5.09 -0.32 5.90
CA LEU A 86 -4.93 -1.04 7.18
C LEU A 86 -6.19 -0.98 8.05
N GLU A 87 -7.15 -0.11 7.76
CA GLU A 87 -8.46 -0.02 8.41
C GLU A 87 -9.60 -0.70 7.64
N ASP A 88 -9.30 -1.43 6.57
CA ASP A 88 -10.33 -2.15 5.80
C ASP A 88 -11.16 -3.08 6.70
N ASP A 89 -12.46 -3.18 6.45
CA ASP A 89 -13.36 -4.07 7.21
C ASP A 89 -13.00 -5.56 7.05
N LYS A 90 -12.30 -5.92 5.97
CA LYS A 90 -11.86 -7.29 5.67
C LYS A 90 -10.41 -7.53 6.08
N SER A 91 -10.20 -8.47 6.98
CA SER A 91 -8.86 -8.83 7.46
C SER A 91 -7.90 -9.25 6.34
N ALA A 92 -8.40 -9.93 5.30
CA ALA A 92 -7.60 -10.33 4.15
C ALA A 92 -7.07 -9.13 3.36
N VAL A 93 -7.85 -8.04 3.25
CA VAL A 93 -7.43 -6.80 2.59
C VAL A 93 -6.41 -6.07 3.46
N ARG A 94 -6.66 -5.94 4.77
CA ARG A 94 -5.68 -5.37 5.73
C ARG A 94 -4.33 -6.09 5.66
N TRP A 95 -4.35 -7.42 5.63
CA TRP A 95 -3.14 -8.23 5.56
C TRP A 95 -2.34 -7.99 4.26
N LEU A 96 -3.03 -7.88 3.13
CA LEU A 96 -2.39 -7.55 1.85
C LEU A 96 -1.80 -6.14 1.86
N ALA A 97 -2.50 -5.16 2.42
CA ALA A 97 -2.01 -3.80 2.56
C ALA A 97 -0.73 -3.76 3.41
N ALA A 98 -0.71 -4.44 4.56
CA ALA A 98 0.49 -4.54 5.40
C ALA A 98 1.65 -5.22 4.65
N THR A 99 1.38 -6.33 3.94
CA THR A 99 2.42 -7.01 3.14
C THR A 99 2.93 -6.12 2.00
N ALA A 100 2.05 -5.34 1.36
CA ALA A 100 2.44 -4.39 0.32
C ALA A 100 3.33 -3.27 0.88
N LEU A 101 3.02 -2.74 2.06
CA LEU A 101 3.85 -1.76 2.76
C LEU A 101 5.22 -2.32 3.12
N ILE A 102 5.28 -3.57 3.60
CA ILE A 102 6.56 -4.26 3.84
C ILE A 102 7.38 -4.34 2.55
N ASN A 103 6.76 -4.70 1.42
CA ASN A 103 7.43 -4.78 0.14
C ASN A 103 7.90 -3.42 -0.42
N LEU A 104 7.28 -2.31 0.00
CA LEU A 104 7.76 -0.96 -0.30
C LEU A 104 9.02 -0.59 0.51
N GLY A 105 9.28 -1.31 1.59
CA GLY A 105 10.44 -1.07 2.42
C GLY A 105 10.43 0.33 3.06
N ARG A 106 11.54 1.04 2.96
CA ARG A 106 11.71 2.38 3.55
C ARG A 106 10.69 3.41 3.07
N ASP A 107 10.20 3.29 1.85
CA ASP A 107 9.20 4.21 1.30
C ASP A 107 7.85 4.15 2.02
N ALA A 108 7.57 3.07 2.75
CA ALA A 108 6.37 2.93 3.57
C ALA A 108 6.48 3.66 4.92
N LEU A 109 7.71 3.90 5.43
CA LEU A 109 7.91 4.35 6.81
C LEU A 109 7.23 5.67 7.12
N ALA A 110 7.57 6.74 6.40
CA ALA A 110 7.01 8.05 6.68
C ALA A 110 5.47 8.13 6.47
N PRO A 111 4.86 7.52 5.44
CA PRO A 111 3.41 7.38 5.35
C PRO A 111 2.78 6.64 6.52
N LEU A 112 3.38 5.54 6.99
CA LEU A 112 2.87 4.75 8.11
C LEU A 112 2.90 5.53 9.42
N LEU A 113 4.02 6.21 9.71
CA LEU A 113 4.15 7.04 10.90
C LEU A 113 3.14 8.19 10.92
N ARG A 114 2.89 8.86 9.78
CA ARG A 114 1.81 9.85 9.66
C ARG A 114 0.42 9.25 9.88
N GLY A 115 0.22 8.00 9.44
CA GLY A 115 -1.03 7.29 9.71
C GLY A 115 -1.28 7.07 11.19
N LEU A 116 -0.25 6.77 11.99
CA LEU A 116 -0.38 6.62 13.45
C LEU A 116 -0.83 7.90 14.15
N GLU A 117 -0.48 9.09 13.64
CA GLU A 117 -0.97 10.36 14.19
C GLU A 117 -2.49 10.53 14.06
N GLY A 118 -3.10 9.93 13.01
CA GLY A 118 -4.53 10.07 12.72
C GLY A 118 -5.41 8.88 13.10
N HIS A 119 -4.83 7.69 13.25
CA HIS A 119 -5.55 6.42 13.41
C HIS A 119 -5.12 5.61 14.64
N SER A 120 -4.49 6.27 15.63
CA SER A 120 -3.98 5.58 16.83
C SER A 120 -5.05 4.92 17.69
N ASP A 121 -6.32 5.35 17.59
CA ASP A 121 -7.45 4.75 18.31
C ASP A 121 -7.90 3.41 17.70
N SER A 122 -7.60 3.18 16.41
CA SER A 122 -7.99 1.95 15.72
C SER A 122 -7.08 0.78 16.10
N ILE A 123 -7.66 -0.27 16.65
CA ILE A 123 -6.93 -1.49 16.95
C ILE A 123 -6.40 -2.16 15.67
N TRP A 124 -7.19 -2.14 14.60
CA TRP A 124 -6.78 -2.74 13.32
C TRP A 124 -5.59 -2.02 12.71
N PHE A 125 -5.62 -0.68 12.80
CA PHE A 125 -4.50 0.13 12.32
C PHE A 125 -3.23 -0.14 13.12
N ARG A 126 -3.31 -0.15 14.46
CA ARG A 126 -2.15 -0.44 15.32
C ARG A 126 -1.56 -1.83 15.06
N ASP A 127 -2.42 -2.84 14.94
CA ASP A 127 -1.97 -4.21 14.62
C ASP A 127 -1.24 -4.27 13.26
N GLY A 128 -1.80 -3.61 12.25
CA GLY A 128 -1.17 -3.49 10.93
C GLY A 128 0.15 -2.73 10.97
N ALA A 129 0.18 -1.59 11.67
CA ALA A 129 1.39 -0.77 11.83
C ALA A 129 2.48 -1.52 12.60
N HIS A 130 2.13 -2.21 13.69
CA HIS A 130 3.04 -3.06 14.45
C HIS A 130 3.67 -4.12 13.55
N HIS A 131 2.84 -4.86 12.77
CA HIS A 131 3.34 -5.89 11.88
C HIS A 131 4.32 -5.34 10.82
N VAL A 132 3.98 -4.21 10.20
CA VAL A 132 4.85 -3.56 9.21
C VAL A 132 6.16 -3.08 9.84
N LEU A 133 6.11 -2.34 10.96
CA LEU A 133 7.30 -1.83 11.63
C LEU A 133 8.20 -2.96 12.13
N HIS A 134 7.62 -3.98 12.73
CA HIS A 134 8.38 -5.15 13.18
C HIS A 134 9.17 -5.79 12.03
N SER A 135 8.55 -5.96 10.86
CA SER A 135 9.23 -6.52 9.68
C SER A 135 10.33 -5.59 9.17
N LEU A 136 10.06 -4.29 9.00
CA LEU A 136 11.03 -3.33 8.48
C LEU A 136 12.25 -3.17 9.41
N ILE A 137 12.04 -3.21 10.73
CA ILE A 137 13.12 -3.16 11.72
C ILE A 137 13.91 -4.47 11.71
N SER A 138 13.24 -5.62 11.66
CA SER A 138 13.91 -6.93 11.60
C SER A 138 14.80 -7.07 10.36
N ASP A 139 14.42 -6.42 9.26
CA ASP A 139 15.21 -6.38 8.03
C ASP A 139 16.30 -5.29 8.02
N GLY A 140 16.45 -4.51 9.12
CA GLY A 140 17.39 -3.40 9.24
C GLY A 140 17.08 -2.20 8.33
N VAL A 141 15.82 -2.04 7.94
CA VAL A 141 15.38 -1.00 7.00
C VAL A 141 14.92 0.27 7.71
N ALA A 142 14.49 0.16 8.97
CA ALA A 142 13.82 1.24 9.71
C ALA A 142 14.17 1.24 11.21
N ASP A 143 15.44 1.09 11.57
CA ASP A 143 15.90 1.03 12.97
C ASP A 143 15.50 2.27 13.77
N GLU A 144 15.39 3.44 13.15
CA GLU A 144 14.92 4.68 13.76
C GLU A 144 13.46 4.61 14.27
N ALA A 145 12.66 3.65 13.79
CA ALA A 145 11.29 3.44 14.23
C ALA A 145 11.16 2.49 15.45
N ILE A 146 12.25 1.98 16.00
CA ILE A 146 12.24 1.15 17.22
C ILE A 146 11.42 1.81 18.34
N PRO A 147 11.56 3.13 18.66
CA PRO A 147 10.75 3.76 19.70
C PRO A 147 9.24 3.72 19.42
N VAL A 148 8.84 3.72 18.15
CA VAL A 148 7.42 3.62 17.77
C VAL A 148 6.91 2.20 17.97
N LEU A 149 7.71 1.19 17.62
CA LEU A 149 7.37 -0.21 17.85
C LEU A 149 7.20 -0.49 19.35
N GLU A 150 8.14 -0.03 20.18
CA GLU A 150 8.07 -0.14 21.64
C GLU A 150 6.81 0.55 22.20
N ALA A 151 6.47 1.74 21.69
CA ALA A 151 5.27 2.46 22.10
C ALA A 151 3.96 1.73 21.71
N LEU A 152 3.94 1.00 20.59
CA LEU A 152 2.81 0.15 20.19
C LEU A 152 2.63 -1.07 21.11
N GLU A 153 3.69 -1.52 21.76
CA GLU A 153 3.67 -2.66 22.68
C GLU A 153 3.39 -2.27 24.13
N ASN A 154 3.36 -0.97 24.45
CA ASN A 154 3.11 -0.44 25.79
C ASN A 154 1.61 -0.51 26.18
N LEU A 155 1.32 -0.08 27.45
CA LEU A 155 -0.03 -0.14 28.02
C LEU A 155 -1.01 0.86 27.38
N GLU A 156 -0.51 2.01 26.87
CA GLU A 156 -1.30 3.08 26.28
C GLU A 156 -0.87 3.41 24.84
N PRO A 157 -0.90 2.42 23.91
CA PRO A 157 -0.35 2.59 22.56
C PRO A 157 -1.08 3.67 21.75
N CYS A 158 -2.35 3.95 22.04
CA CYS A 158 -3.10 5.04 21.39
C CYS A 158 -2.60 6.44 21.73
N ILE A 159 -1.86 6.60 22.83
CA ILE A 159 -1.26 7.86 23.27
C ILE A 159 0.21 7.91 22.92
N GLU A 160 0.96 6.84 23.21
CA GLU A 160 2.41 6.82 23.12
C GLU A 160 2.90 6.69 21.67
N ALA A 161 2.26 5.83 20.88
CA ALA A 161 2.71 5.57 19.50
C ALA A 161 2.65 6.79 18.58
N PRO A 162 1.57 7.64 18.57
CA PRO A 162 1.56 8.86 17.76
C PRO A 162 2.63 9.87 18.20
N VAL A 163 2.93 9.97 19.51
CA VAL A 163 3.99 10.85 20.02
C VAL A 163 5.36 10.38 19.56
N ALA A 164 5.63 9.08 19.68
CA ALA A 164 6.87 8.49 19.18
C ALA A 164 7.01 8.65 17.65
N ALA A 165 5.92 8.43 16.90
CA ALA A 165 5.88 8.61 15.45
C ALA A 165 6.20 10.06 15.03
N TYR A 166 5.62 11.05 15.74
CA TYR A 166 5.91 12.47 15.51
C TYR A 166 7.40 12.77 15.67
N HIS A 167 8.04 12.30 16.74
CA HIS A 167 9.47 12.54 16.97
C HIS A 167 10.35 11.91 15.88
N VAL A 168 10.06 10.68 15.46
CA VAL A 168 10.80 10.03 14.37
C VAL A 168 10.60 10.79 13.06
N LEU A 169 9.38 11.25 12.73
CA LEU A 169 9.11 12.06 11.54
C LEU A 169 9.90 13.38 11.54
N GLU A 170 10.00 14.06 12.69
CA GLU A 170 10.80 15.28 12.83
C GLU A 170 12.29 15.03 12.57
N ASP A 171 12.81 13.92 13.05
CA ASP A 171 14.21 13.56 12.85
C ASP A 171 14.50 13.16 11.39
N LEU A 172 13.60 12.41 10.75
CA LEU A 172 13.67 12.11 9.31
C LEU A 172 13.65 13.37 8.47
N ARG A 173 12.82 14.38 8.84
CA ARG A 173 12.76 15.68 8.16
C ARG A 173 14.07 16.45 8.28
N LYS A 174 14.68 16.51 9.47
CA LYS A 174 15.96 17.17 9.71
C LYS A 174 17.09 16.52 8.90
N ASN A 175 17.05 15.21 8.77
CA ASN A 175 18.04 14.43 8.02
C ASN A 175 17.83 14.45 6.50
N GLY A 176 16.79 15.12 6.00
CA GLY A 176 16.51 15.28 4.56
C GLY A 176 15.83 14.06 3.91
N GLU A 177 15.37 13.10 4.70
CA GLU A 177 14.77 11.85 4.22
C GLU A 177 13.24 11.91 4.01
N THR A 178 12.61 13.04 4.36
CA THR A 178 11.14 13.25 4.24
C THR A 178 10.75 14.22 3.12
N ARG A 179 11.49 14.26 2.03
CA ARG A 179 11.08 15.02 0.85
C ARG A 179 10.16 14.17 -0.02
N ALA A 180 8.86 14.35 0.13
CA ALA A 180 7.85 14.24 -0.95
C ALA A 180 6.55 14.88 -0.49
#